data_c745bd90fdfe26d46203aaf1322e19f9
#
_entry.id   c745bd90fdfe26d46203aaf1322e19f9
#
_cell.length_a   1.000
_cell.length_b   1.000
_cell.length_c   1.000
_cell.angle_alpha   90.00
_cell.angle_beta   90.00
_cell.angle_gamma   90.00
#
_symmetry.space_group_name_H-M   'P 1'
#
loop_
_entity.id
_entity.type
_entity.pdbx_description
1 polymer ?
#
loop_
_entity_poly.entity_id
_entity_poly.type
_entity_poly.pdbx_seq_one_letter_code
_entity_poly.pdbx_strand_id
1 'polypeptide(L)' 'MNNIYNSIAKAAKHFGASKVVLFGSRARGDNRERSDIDIAVYGIDKSDQAVFRSAIADIPTLLEFDIVFV' A
#
# COMPACT_ATOMS: atom_id res chain seq x y z
N MET A 1 7.15 -4.68 -16.53
CA MET A 1 7.38 -3.65 -15.50
C MET A 1 6.40 -3.82 -14.36
N ASN A 2 6.90 -3.75 -13.17
CA ASN A 2 6.08 -3.94 -12.00
C ASN A 2 5.35 -2.65 -11.64
N ASN A 3 4.01 -2.71 -11.61
CA ASN A 3 3.19 -1.54 -11.36
C ASN A 3 2.50 -1.58 -9.99
N ILE A 4 2.99 -2.43 -9.10
CA ILE A 4 2.37 -2.54 -7.78
C ILE A 4 2.34 -1.19 -7.07
N TYR A 5 3.46 -0.47 -7.12
CA TYR A 5 3.53 0.82 -6.42
C TYR A 5 2.63 1.86 -7.08
N ASN A 6 2.52 1.79 -8.41
CA ASN A 6 1.58 2.67 -9.10
C ASN A 6 0.14 2.37 -8.71
N SER A 7 -0.19 1.10 -8.56
CA SER A 7 -1.54 0.71 -8.16
C SER A 7 -1.84 1.22 -6.75
N ILE A 8 -0.88 1.11 -5.85
CA ILE A 8 -1.04 1.63 -4.49
C ILE A 8 -1.24 3.14 -4.53
N ALA A 9 -0.43 3.84 -5.30
CA ALA A 9 -0.52 5.29 -5.40
C ALA A 9 -1.87 5.73 -5.97
N LYS A 10 -2.34 5.02 -6.98
CA LYS A 10 -3.65 5.35 -7.57
C LYS A 10 -4.78 5.15 -6.58
N ALA A 11 -4.75 4.04 -5.83
CA ALA A 11 -5.77 3.78 -4.84
C ALA A 11 -5.74 4.85 -3.75
N ALA A 12 -4.55 5.20 -3.28
CA ALA A 12 -4.40 6.21 -2.25
C ALA A 12 -4.95 7.55 -2.73
N LYS A 13 -4.63 7.92 -3.96
CA LYS A 13 -5.12 9.17 -4.52
C LYS A 13 -6.64 9.16 -4.67
N HIS A 14 -7.17 8.03 -5.08
CA HIS A 14 -8.62 7.89 -5.26
C HIS A 14 -9.36 8.13 -3.95
N PHE A 15 -8.80 7.67 -2.85
CA PHE A 15 -9.43 7.82 -1.54
C PHE A 15 -9.01 9.08 -0.81
N GLY A 16 -8.25 9.94 -1.46
CA GLY A 16 -7.89 11.23 -0.88
C GLY A 16 -6.76 11.21 0.11
N ALA A 17 -5.92 10.19 0.05
CA ALA A 17 -4.76 10.13 0.92
C ALA A 17 -3.83 11.31 0.64
N SER A 18 -3.27 11.88 1.69
CA SER A 18 -2.33 12.98 1.53
C SER A 18 -0.92 12.49 1.31
N LYS A 19 -0.61 11.28 1.76
CA LYS A 19 0.73 10.75 1.65
C LYS A 19 0.73 9.24 1.84
N VAL A 20 1.61 8.57 1.12
CA VAL A 20 1.86 7.14 1.29
C VAL A 20 3.36 6.96 1.44
N VAL A 21 3.76 6.24 2.48
CA VAL A 21 5.17 5.99 2.74
C VAL A 21 5.42 4.49 2.71
N LEU A 22 6.40 4.09 1.92
CA LEU A 22 6.85 2.70 1.89
C LEU A 22 7.95 2.53 2.92
N PHE A 23 7.82 1.54 3.77
CA PHE A 23 8.83 1.33 4.80
C PHE A 23 9.10 -0.17 4.96
N GLY A 24 9.99 -0.52 5.86
CA GLY A 24 10.35 -1.90 6.10
C GLY A 24 11.44 -2.38 5.16
N SER A 25 11.59 -3.69 5.02
CA SER A 25 12.67 -4.24 4.23
C SER A 25 12.57 -3.87 2.76
N ARG A 26 11.36 -3.71 2.26
CA ARG A 26 11.17 -3.28 0.87
C ARG A 26 11.76 -1.90 0.62
N ALA A 27 11.55 -0.99 1.59
CA ALA A 27 12.04 0.37 1.43
C ALA A 27 13.55 0.43 1.43
N ARG A 28 14.19 -0.50 2.10
CA ARG A 28 15.63 -0.55 2.14
C ARG A 28 16.26 -1.30 0.97
N GLY A 29 15.43 -1.88 0.13
CA GLY A 29 15.94 -2.71 -0.96
C GLY A 29 16.45 -4.05 -0.50
N ASP A 30 16.16 -4.40 0.72
CA ASP A 30 16.59 -5.65 1.35
C ASP A 30 15.46 -6.67 1.29
N ASN A 31 14.76 -6.66 0.18
CA ASN A 31 13.59 -7.49 0.03
C ASN A 31 13.97 -8.87 -0.49
N ARG A 32 13.17 -9.80 -0.09
CA ARG A 32 13.23 -11.14 -0.65
C ARG A 32 11.99 -11.38 -1.47
N GLU A 33 12.04 -12.45 -2.21
CA GLU A 33 10.86 -12.94 -2.88
C GLU A 33 9.79 -13.15 -1.82
N ARG A 34 8.61 -12.64 -2.00
CA ARG A 34 7.49 -12.78 -1.09
C ARG A 34 7.61 -11.96 0.19
N SER A 35 8.48 -10.98 0.20
CA SER A 35 8.51 -10.06 1.33
C SER A 35 7.22 -9.25 1.37
N ASP A 36 6.75 -8.96 2.59
CA ASP A 36 5.60 -8.11 2.75
C ASP A 36 5.93 -6.70 2.29
N ILE A 37 4.92 -6.02 1.81
CA ILE A 37 5.03 -4.61 1.49
C ILE A 37 4.40 -3.84 2.63
N ASP A 38 5.22 -3.06 3.32
CA ASP A 38 4.77 -2.27 4.46
C ASP A 38 4.54 -0.84 4.01
N ILE A 39 3.32 -0.37 4.15
CA ILE A 39 2.99 1.00 3.77
C ILE A 39 2.26 1.71 4.89
N ALA A 40 2.56 2.99 5.02
CA ALA A 40 1.85 3.88 5.92
C ALA A 40 1.05 4.86 5.06
N VAL A 41 -0.22 4.96 5.31
CA VAL A 41 -1.12 5.78 4.52
C VAL A 41 -1.70 6.87 5.40
N TYR A 42 -1.57 8.11 4.95
CA TYR A 42 -1.98 9.28 5.70
C TYR A 42 -3.18 9.93 5.05
N GLY A 43 -4.14 10.33 5.86
CA GLY A 43 -5.22 11.19 5.39
C GLY A 43 -6.45 10.49 4.86
N ILE A 44 -6.54 9.17 5.03
CA ILE A 44 -7.74 8.46 4.61
C ILE A 44 -8.74 8.43 5.76
N ASP A 45 -9.98 8.83 5.46
CA ASP A 45 -11.04 8.81 6.45
C ASP A 45 -11.25 7.39 6.97
N LYS A 46 -11.56 7.31 8.24
CA LYS A 46 -11.77 6.02 8.87
C LYS A 46 -12.84 5.20 8.15
N SER A 47 -13.87 5.87 7.64
CA SER A 47 -14.94 5.19 6.92
C SER A 47 -14.46 4.58 5.60
N ASP A 48 -13.35 5.06 5.05
CA ASP A 48 -12.84 4.57 3.79
C ASP A 48 -11.73 3.55 3.95
N GLN A 49 -11.26 3.32 5.17
CA GLN A 49 -10.10 2.45 5.36
C GLN A 49 -10.35 1.02 4.93
N ALA A 50 -11.52 0.48 5.26
CA ALA A 50 -11.84 -0.90 4.88
C ALA A 50 -11.91 -1.06 3.38
N VAL A 51 -12.50 -0.08 2.71
CA VAL A 51 -12.60 -0.12 1.25
C VAL A 51 -11.21 0.02 0.62
N PHE A 52 -10.38 0.87 1.19
CA PHE A 52 -9.01 1.02 0.71
C PHE A 52 -8.25 -0.30 0.85
N ARG A 53 -8.38 -0.98 1.98
CA ARG A 53 -7.74 -2.28 2.17
C ARG A 53 -8.18 -3.26 1.11
N SER A 54 -9.48 -3.29 0.80
CA SER A 54 -9.99 -4.17 -0.23
C SER A 54 -9.40 -3.85 -1.58
N ALA A 55 -9.27 -2.57 -1.89
CA ALA A 55 -8.69 -2.16 -3.17
C ALA A 55 -7.25 -2.62 -3.30
N ILE A 56 -6.49 -2.50 -2.20
CA ILE A 56 -5.10 -2.94 -2.21
C ILE A 56 -5.02 -4.46 -2.32
N ALA A 57 -5.92 -5.17 -1.66
CA ALA A 57 -5.91 -6.63 -1.71
C ALA A 57 -6.23 -7.17 -3.10
N ASP A 58 -6.89 -6.37 -3.92
CA ASP A 58 -7.22 -6.77 -5.29
C ASP A 58 -6.05 -6.63 -6.26
N ILE A 59 -4.96 -6.03 -5.83
CA ILE A 59 -3.78 -5.90 -6.69
C ILE A 59 -3.23 -7.29 -6.98
N PRO A 60 -3.07 -7.66 -8.27
CA PRO A 60 -2.64 -9.01 -8.61
C PRO A 60 -1.15 -9.21 -8.31
N THR A 61 -0.88 -9.78 -7.15
CA THR A 61 0.48 -10.06 -6.72
C THR A 61 0.46 -11.17 -5.69
N LEU A 62 1.57 -11.86 -5.55
CA LEU A 62 1.75 -12.86 -4.51
C LEU A 62 2.25 -12.23 -3.21
N LEU A 63 2.57 -10.96 -3.24
CA LEU A 63 3.05 -10.26 -2.05
C LEU A 63 1.88 -9.91 -1.14
N GLU A 64 2.17 -9.81 0.14
CA GLU A 64 1.18 -9.38 1.11
C GLU A 64 1.44 -7.94 1.48
N PHE A 65 0.37 -7.24 1.83
CA PHE A 65 0.45 -5.83 2.17
C PHE A 65 0.14 -5.65 3.65
N ASP A 66 0.99 -4.91 4.31
CA ASP A 66 0.79 -4.53 5.69
C ASP A 66 0.54 -3.03 5.71
N ILE A 67 -0.69 -2.63 6.01
CA ILE A 67 -1.13 -1.25 5.88
C ILE A 67 -1.32 -0.64 7.26
N VAL A 68 -0.67 0.49 7.47
CA VAL A 68 -0.83 1.28 8.68
C VAL A 68 -1.49 2.59 8.29
N PHE A 69 -2.61 2.90 8.93
CA PHE A 69 -3.28 4.18 8.71
C PHE A 69 -2.87 5.16 9.79
N VAL A 70 -2.51 6.35 9.36
CA VAL A 70 -2.01 7.37 10.27
C VAL A 70 -2.96 8.55 10.32
#